data_0983b1dac1286bd0efe427c1694be060
#
_entry.id   0983b1dac1286bd0efe427c1694be060
#
_cell.length_a   1.000
_cell.length_b   1.000
_cell.length_c   1.000
_cell.angle_alpha   90.00
_cell.angle_beta   90.00
_cell.angle_gamma   90.00
#
_symmetry.space_group_name_H-M   'P 1'
#
loop_
_entity.id
_entity.type
_entity.pdbx_description
1 polymer ?
#
loop_
_entity_poly.entity_id
_entity_poly.type
_entity_poly.pdbx_seq_one_letter_code
_entity_poly.pdbx_strand_id
1 'polypeptide(L)'
;MAQERPTAAYGVIVSPRVGEPYTLSEITDTLAGYVSGLVFEDLPDVVVERARLLLLDFVGNTVGARYEAKTTPQLVETAEALCWRGGDSTVLGLSADFAPPAAALLNGALAHSLEFDDTHAAASLHPGATVMPAVLAASEMVDANGRDLLTAMVAGIEVACRVSKALVPAQHYERGFHPTAT
;
A
#
# COMPACT_ATOMS: atom_id res chain seq x y z
N MET A 1 -11.09 23.97 -24.75
CA MET A 1 -10.89 24.63 -23.44
C MET A 1 -10.27 23.57 -22.54
N ALA A 2 -8.95 23.65 -22.32
CA ALA A 2 -8.26 22.77 -21.37
C ALA A 2 -8.66 23.25 -19.97
N GLN A 3 -9.29 22.39 -19.19
CA GLN A 3 -9.60 22.61 -17.79
C GLN A 3 -8.26 22.62 -17.05
N GLU A 4 -7.86 23.77 -16.51
CA GLU A 4 -6.69 23.87 -15.63
C GLU A 4 -6.89 22.91 -14.45
N ARG A 5 -6.02 21.90 -14.37
CA ARG A 5 -5.96 21.01 -13.21
C ARG A 5 -5.46 21.83 -12.01
N PRO A 6 -6.13 21.81 -10.85
CA PRO A 6 -5.56 22.41 -9.67
C PRO A 6 -4.25 21.69 -9.35
N THR A 7 -3.13 22.41 -9.34
CA THR A 7 -1.84 21.94 -8.85
C THR A 7 -2.03 21.49 -7.41
N ALA A 8 -2.10 20.16 -7.21
CA ALA A 8 -2.08 19.59 -5.87
C ALA A 8 -0.69 19.83 -5.28
N ALA A 9 -0.57 20.88 -4.47
CA ALA A 9 0.63 21.09 -3.68
C ALA A 9 0.79 19.85 -2.77
N TYR A 10 1.85 19.10 -2.99
CA TYR A 10 2.22 17.95 -2.17
C TYR A 10 2.33 18.40 -0.70
N GLY A 11 1.43 17.95 0.12
CA GLY A 11 1.46 18.23 1.56
C GLY A 11 0.11 18.53 2.21
N VAL A 12 -0.91 18.83 1.45
CA VAL A 12 -2.19 19.19 2.07
C VAL A 12 -3.31 18.67 1.17
N ILE A 13 -4.01 17.60 1.59
CA ILE A 13 -5.42 17.53 1.29
C ILE A 13 -6.01 18.70 2.12
N VAL A 14 -6.02 19.89 1.55
CA VAL A 14 -6.44 21.09 2.25
C VAL A 14 -7.93 21.00 2.44
N SER A 15 -8.34 20.97 3.70
CA SER A 15 -9.68 21.35 4.06
C SER A 15 -9.92 22.81 3.62
N PRO A 16 -10.82 23.09 2.70
CA PRO A 16 -11.15 24.48 2.36
C PRO A 16 -11.93 25.21 3.48
N ARG A 17 -12.26 24.50 4.57
CA ARG A 17 -13.08 25.06 5.65
C ARG A 17 -12.40 24.89 7.00
N VAL A 18 -11.99 25.99 7.59
CA VAL A 18 -11.55 26.04 8.98
C VAL A 18 -12.80 26.24 9.85
N GLY A 19 -13.18 25.23 10.63
CA GLY A 19 -14.20 25.35 11.67
C GLY A 19 -15.55 24.67 11.41
N GLU A 20 -15.82 24.12 10.23
CA GLU A 20 -17.03 23.34 9.98
C GLU A 20 -16.72 21.84 9.91
N PRO A 21 -17.55 20.95 10.51
CA PRO A 21 -17.36 19.51 10.42
C PRO A 21 -17.62 19.03 8.98
N TYR A 22 -16.75 18.15 8.49
CA TYR A 22 -16.98 17.47 7.20
C TYR A 22 -18.09 16.42 7.32
N THR A 23 -18.85 16.27 6.25
CA THR A 23 -19.69 15.08 6.06
C THR A 23 -18.83 13.89 5.62
N LEU A 24 -19.31 12.66 5.88
CA LEU A 24 -18.60 11.45 5.41
C LEU A 24 -18.44 11.42 3.89
N SER A 25 -19.42 11.92 3.11
CA SER A 25 -19.32 12.01 1.65
C SER A 25 -18.21 12.97 1.22
N GLU A 26 -18.09 14.14 1.85
CA GLU A 26 -17.03 15.10 1.52
C GLU A 26 -15.62 14.56 1.78
N ILE A 27 -15.42 13.77 2.84
CA ILE A 27 -14.15 13.10 3.13
C ILE A 27 -13.84 12.06 2.06
N THR A 28 -14.80 11.22 1.74
CA THR A 28 -14.66 10.18 0.70
C THR A 28 -14.36 10.79 -0.65
N ASP A 29 -15.11 11.81 -1.06
CA ASP A 29 -14.93 12.50 -2.32
C ASP A 29 -13.57 13.19 -2.40
N THR A 30 -13.10 13.76 -1.29
CA THR A 30 -11.77 14.38 -1.20
C THR A 30 -10.65 13.36 -1.38
N LEU A 31 -10.73 12.22 -0.70
CA LEU A 31 -9.73 11.14 -0.82
C LEU A 31 -9.77 10.51 -2.21
N ALA A 32 -10.96 10.22 -2.74
CA ALA A 32 -11.13 9.65 -4.07
C ALA A 32 -10.61 10.61 -5.16
N GLY A 33 -10.92 11.91 -5.03
CA GLY A 33 -10.42 12.96 -5.92
C GLY A 33 -8.89 13.09 -5.90
N TYR A 34 -8.27 12.96 -4.71
CA TYR A 34 -6.82 12.93 -4.59
C TYR A 34 -6.22 11.72 -5.33
N VAL A 35 -6.72 10.52 -5.04
CA VAL A 35 -6.19 9.27 -5.64
C VAL A 35 -6.35 9.27 -7.15
N SER A 36 -7.54 9.65 -7.65
CA SER A 36 -7.81 9.64 -9.10
C SER A 36 -7.13 10.76 -9.86
N GLY A 37 -6.77 11.84 -9.20
CA GLY A 37 -6.14 13.02 -9.81
C GLY A 37 -4.61 13.01 -9.76
N LEU A 38 -3.99 12.18 -8.91
CA LEU A 38 -2.53 12.15 -8.74
C LEU A 38 -1.86 11.58 -9.99
N VAL A 39 -0.86 12.30 -10.51
CA VAL A 39 -0.02 11.83 -11.61
C VAL A 39 1.45 11.88 -11.18
N PHE A 40 2.30 11.12 -11.88
CA PHE A 40 3.73 11.01 -11.52
C PHE A 40 4.44 12.38 -11.48
N GLU A 41 4.07 13.28 -12.37
CA GLU A 41 4.62 14.63 -12.48
C GLU A 41 4.33 15.53 -11.28
N ASP A 42 3.32 15.18 -10.49
CA ASP A 42 2.97 15.90 -9.25
C ASP A 42 3.87 15.48 -8.08
N LEU A 43 4.61 14.37 -8.22
CA LEU A 43 5.46 13.84 -7.16
C LEU A 43 6.79 14.59 -7.08
N PRO A 44 7.14 15.21 -5.95
CA PRO A 44 8.48 15.76 -5.76
C PRO A 44 9.57 14.67 -5.86
N ASP A 45 10.75 15.03 -6.35
CA ASP A 45 11.88 14.09 -6.50
C ASP A 45 12.20 13.33 -5.20
N VAL A 46 12.14 14.01 -4.06
CA VAL A 46 12.39 13.41 -2.75
C VAL A 46 11.37 12.32 -2.41
N VAL A 47 10.12 12.44 -2.87
CA VAL A 47 9.08 11.44 -2.67
C VAL A 47 9.27 10.27 -3.61
N VAL A 48 9.61 10.53 -4.87
CA VAL A 48 9.94 9.48 -5.85
C VAL A 48 11.10 8.64 -5.35
N GLU A 49 12.16 9.28 -4.85
CA GLU A 49 13.32 8.56 -4.30
C GLU A 49 12.95 7.76 -3.06
N ARG A 50 12.15 8.33 -2.15
CA ARG A 50 11.67 7.60 -0.98
C ARG A 50 10.79 6.41 -1.36
N ALA A 51 9.89 6.56 -2.33
CA ALA A 51 9.06 5.47 -2.83
C ALA A 51 9.91 4.33 -3.44
N ARG A 52 10.98 4.65 -4.17
CA ARG A 52 11.93 3.65 -4.69
C ARG A 52 12.63 2.88 -3.58
N LEU A 53 13.08 3.58 -2.52
CA LEU A 53 13.72 2.94 -1.37
C LEU A 53 12.74 2.04 -0.61
N LEU A 54 11.49 2.46 -0.42
CA LEU A 54 10.45 1.66 0.22
C LEU A 54 10.10 0.42 -0.63
N LEU A 55 10.06 0.56 -1.96
CA LEU A 55 9.85 -0.59 -2.85
C LEU A 55 11.01 -1.59 -2.76
N LEU A 56 12.26 -1.09 -2.72
CA LEU A 56 13.45 -1.93 -2.55
C LEU A 56 13.41 -2.68 -1.21
N ASP A 57 13.05 -1.99 -0.14
CA ASP A 57 12.88 -2.56 1.20
C ASP A 57 11.81 -3.67 1.20
N PHE A 58 10.64 -3.39 0.63
CA PHE A 58 9.57 -4.37 0.47
C PHE A 58 10.02 -5.63 -0.28
N VAL A 59 10.70 -5.46 -1.42
CA VAL A 59 11.23 -6.58 -2.20
C VAL A 59 12.24 -7.38 -1.38
N GLY A 60 13.16 -6.68 -0.68
CA GLY A 60 14.17 -7.30 0.16
C GLY A 60 13.56 -8.13 1.28
N ASN A 61 12.61 -7.56 2.02
CA ASN A 61 11.91 -8.23 3.11
C ASN A 61 11.11 -9.44 2.62
N THR A 62 10.37 -9.29 1.51
CA THR A 62 9.56 -10.38 0.94
C THR A 62 10.44 -11.55 0.49
N VAL A 63 11.52 -11.27 -0.25
CA VAL A 63 12.46 -12.30 -0.71
C VAL A 63 13.21 -12.92 0.48
N GLY A 64 13.65 -12.11 1.44
CA GLY A 64 14.31 -12.58 2.66
C GLY A 64 13.41 -13.53 3.47
N ALA A 65 12.15 -13.18 3.64
CA ALA A 65 11.17 -14.01 4.34
C ALA A 65 10.95 -15.36 3.67
N ARG A 66 11.12 -15.46 2.35
CA ARG A 66 11.05 -16.75 1.63
C ARG A 66 11.99 -17.79 2.22
N TYR A 67 13.15 -17.36 2.70
CA TYR A 67 14.21 -18.24 3.20
C TYR A 67 14.30 -18.27 4.72
N GLU A 68 13.97 -17.18 5.40
CA GLU A 68 14.24 -16.98 6.83
C GLU A 68 12.98 -17.09 7.70
N ALA A 69 11.79 -16.76 7.17
CA ALA A 69 10.58 -16.78 7.97
C ALA A 69 10.03 -18.20 8.17
N LYS A 70 9.81 -18.57 9.42
CA LYS A 70 9.27 -19.89 9.80
C LYS A 70 7.84 -20.12 9.31
N THR A 71 7.12 -19.06 9.02
CA THR A 71 5.72 -19.09 8.53
C THR A 71 5.60 -19.36 7.04
N THR A 72 6.70 -19.18 6.27
CA THR A 72 6.66 -19.30 4.81
C THR A 72 6.20 -20.67 4.31
N PRO A 73 6.67 -21.83 4.84
CA PRO A 73 6.19 -23.12 4.38
C PRO A 73 4.67 -23.26 4.50
N GLN A 74 4.10 -22.85 5.64
CA GLN A 74 2.67 -22.96 5.91
C GLN A 74 1.84 -22.04 5.00
N LEU A 75 2.34 -20.84 4.70
CA LEU A 75 1.69 -19.92 3.76
C LEU A 75 1.63 -20.53 2.35
N VAL A 76 2.74 -21.10 1.88
CA VAL A 76 2.82 -21.73 0.55
C VAL A 76 1.94 -22.98 0.49
N GLU A 77 2.01 -23.87 1.48
CA GLU A 77 1.16 -25.05 1.57
C GLU A 77 -0.34 -24.68 1.59
N THR A 78 -0.71 -23.62 2.31
CA THR A 78 -2.09 -23.15 2.34
C THR A 78 -2.53 -22.65 0.97
N ALA A 79 -1.69 -21.87 0.28
CA ALA A 79 -1.99 -21.40 -1.07
C ALA A 79 -2.14 -22.54 -2.08
N GLU A 80 -1.35 -23.60 -1.95
CA GLU A 80 -1.47 -24.81 -2.76
C GLU A 80 -2.76 -25.58 -2.45
N ALA A 81 -3.09 -25.77 -1.18
CA ALA A 81 -4.30 -26.45 -0.74
C ALA A 81 -5.58 -25.73 -1.19
N LEU A 82 -5.54 -24.41 -1.27
CA LEU A 82 -6.63 -23.56 -1.76
C LEU A 82 -6.65 -23.38 -3.28
N CYS A 83 -5.74 -24.05 -4.00
CA CYS A 83 -5.62 -23.98 -5.46
C CYS A 83 -5.44 -22.51 -5.98
N TRP A 84 -4.65 -21.70 -5.28
CA TRP A 84 -4.43 -20.29 -5.62
C TRP A 84 -3.38 -20.08 -6.73
N ARG A 85 -2.70 -21.13 -7.17
CA ARG A 85 -1.80 -21.10 -8.33
C ARG A 85 -2.57 -20.97 -9.65
N GLY A 86 -1.88 -20.53 -10.68
CA GLY A 86 -2.46 -20.46 -12.03
C GLY A 86 -3.10 -19.12 -12.33
N GLY A 87 -2.42 -18.04 -12.07
CA GLY A 87 -2.72 -16.69 -12.50
C GLY A 87 -1.50 -16.04 -13.15
N ASP A 88 -1.54 -14.73 -13.33
CA ASP A 88 -0.50 -13.94 -14.00
C ASP A 88 0.21 -12.97 -13.05
N SER A 89 0.07 -13.16 -11.71
CA SER A 89 0.69 -12.29 -10.72
C SER A 89 1.81 -12.96 -9.96
N THR A 90 2.88 -12.20 -9.73
CA THR A 90 4.13 -12.65 -9.13
C THR A 90 4.03 -12.66 -7.60
N VAL A 91 4.49 -13.76 -6.99
CA VAL A 91 4.89 -13.78 -5.58
C VAL A 91 6.41 -13.76 -5.51
N LEU A 92 6.96 -12.68 -4.96
CA LEU A 92 8.41 -12.46 -4.89
C LEU A 92 9.12 -13.61 -4.15
N GLY A 93 10.15 -14.15 -4.78
CA GLY A 93 10.89 -15.29 -4.24
C GLY A 93 10.25 -16.67 -4.47
N LEU A 94 9.10 -16.76 -5.12
CA LEU A 94 8.50 -18.02 -5.57
C LEU A 94 8.59 -18.15 -7.10
N SER A 95 8.69 -19.39 -7.58
CA SER A 95 8.83 -19.69 -9.03
C SER A 95 7.49 -20.01 -9.71
N ALA A 96 6.37 -19.64 -9.10
CA ALA A 96 5.04 -19.91 -9.61
C ALA A 96 4.21 -18.63 -9.61
N ASP A 97 3.31 -18.52 -10.58
CA ASP A 97 2.36 -17.42 -10.69
C ASP A 97 1.04 -17.78 -9.97
N PHE A 98 0.39 -16.75 -9.46
CA PHE A 98 -0.79 -16.84 -8.63
C PHE A 98 -1.90 -15.91 -9.15
N ALA A 99 -3.13 -16.16 -8.73
CA ALA A 99 -4.20 -15.21 -8.95
C ALA A 99 -3.88 -13.88 -8.21
N PRO A 100 -4.22 -12.70 -8.76
CA PRO A 100 -3.80 -11.41 -8.19
C PRO A 100 -4.11 -11.23 -6.70
N PRO A 101 -5.30 -11.59 -6.17
CA PRO A 101 -5.57 -11.48 -4.74
C PRO A 101 -4.69 -12.40 -3.88
N ALA A 102 -4.37 -13.59 -4.40
CA ALA A 102 -3.50 -14.55 -3.71
C ALA A 102 -2.05 -14.06 -3.71
N ALA A 103 -1.56 -13.52 -4.83
CA ALA A 103 -0.23 -12.91 -4.92
C ALA A 103 -0.10 -11.72 -3.96
N ALA A 104 -1.11 -10.84 -3.90
CA ALA A 104 -1.11 -9.74 -2.96
C ALA A 104 -1.07 -10.21 -1.50
N LEU A 105 -1.89 -11.20 -1.13
CA LEU A 105 -1.90 -11.75 0.23
C LEU A 105 -0.55 -12.38 0.59
N LEU A 106 0.01 -13.21 -0.29
CA LEU A 106 1.29 -13.89 -0.03
C LEU A 106 2.46 -12.91 0.07
N ASN A 107 2.55 -11.95 -0.85
CA ASN A 107 3.58 -10.92 -0.81
C ASN A 107 3.48 -10.07 0.47
N GLY A 108 2.28 -9.68 0.88
CA GLY A 108 2.07 -8.93 2.12
C GLY A 108 2.43 -9.71 3.37
N ALA A 109 2.01 -10.97 3.45
CA ALA A 109 2.36 -11.86 4.56
C ALA A 109 3.86 -12.10 4.66
N LEU A 110 4.55 -12.31 3.53
CA LEU A 110 6.00 -12.47 3.50
C LEU A 110 6.70 -11.17 3.90
N ALA A 111 6.31 -10.03 3.34
CA ALA A 111 6.92 -8.74 3.64
C ALA A 111 6.93 -8.40 5.13
N HIS A 112 5.84 -8.76 5.85
CA HIS A 112 5.70 -8.50 7.27
C HIS A 112 6.26 -9.60 8.18
N SER A 113 6.58 -10.78 7.64
CA SER A 113 6.95 -11.96 8.46
C SER A 113 8.24 -11.82 9.27
N LEU A 114 9.16 -10.93 8.88
CA LEU A 114 10.42 -10.68 9.57
C LEU A 114 10.38 -9.43 10.45
N GLU A 115 9.33 -8.64 10.40
CA GLU A 115 9.16 -7.37 11.13
C GLU A 115 10.29 -6.36 10.89
N PHE A 116 10.83 -6.34 9.66
CA PHE A 116 11.81 -5.37 9.19
C PHE A 116 11.21 -4.32 8.25
N ASP A 117 9.92 -4.49 7.90
CA ASP A 117 9.20 -3.62 7.00
C ASP A 117 8.96 -2.21 7.56
N ASP A 118 8.66 -1.29 6.65
CA ASP A 118 8.49 0.12 6.94
C ASP A 118 7.41 0.39 7.99
N THR A 119 7.64 1.43 8.80
CA THR A 119 6.71 1.84 9.85
C THR A 119 6.42 3.33 9.76
N HIS A 120 5.13 3.69 9.80
CA HIS A 120 4.68 5.05 9.98
C HIS A 120 4.27 5.28 11.45
N ALA A 121 5.21 5.81 12.27
CA ALA A 121 5.06 5.89 13.71
C ALA A 121 3.78 6.63 14.17
N ALA A 122 3.44 7.77 13.56
CA ALA A 122 2.26 8.55 13.94
C ALA A 122 0.92 7.86 13.63
N ALA A 123 0.90 6.93 12.68
CA ALA A 123 -0.27 6.12 12.35
C ALA A 123 -0.23 4.72 12.99
N SER A 124 0.92 4.34 13.58
CA SER A 124 1.18 3.00 14.12
C SER A 124 0.86 1.90 13.09
N LEU A 125 1.34 2.07 11.86
CA LEU A 125 0.97 1.31 10.68
C LEU A 125 2.22 0.87 9.94
N HIS A 126 2.19 -0.33 9.35
CA HIS A 126 3.16 -0.83 8.37
C HIS A 126 2.56 -0.71 6.95
N PRO A 127 2.64 0.47 6.32
CA PRO A 127 1.91 0.72 5.07
C PRO A 127 2.42 -0.11 3.90
N GLY A 128 3.71 -0.43 3.87
CA GLY A 128 4.31 -1.24 2.81
C GLY A 128 3.73 -2.63 2.72
N ALA A 129 3.54 -3.30 3.85
CA ALA A 129 3.01 -4.67 3.90
C ALA A 129 1.57 -4.80 3.37
N THR A 130 0.80 -3.71 3.39
CA THR A 130 -0.59 -3.70 2.92
C THR A 130 -0.76 -3.09 1.54
N VAL A 131 -0.09 -1.98 1.26
CA VAL A 131 -0.26 -1.22 0.01
C VAL A 131 0.55 -1.81 -1.13
N MET A 132 1.84 -2.10 -0.92
CA MET A 132 2.74 -2.52 -2.01
C MET A 132 2.34 -3.82 -2.68
N PRO A 133 1.94 -4.88 -1.97
CA PRO A 133 1.52 -6.13 -2.62
C PRO A 133 0.25 -5.95 -3.45
N ALA A 134 -0.70 -5.13 -3.00
CA ALA A 134 -1.91 -4.83 -3.75
C ALA A 134 -1.59 -4.02 -5.02
N VAL A 135 -0.72 -3.00 -4.90
CA VAL A 135 -0.28 -2.19 -6.04
C VAL A 135 0.50 -3.02 -7.04
N LEU A 136 1.40 -3.91 -6.58
CA LEU A 136 2.17 -4.80 -7.46
C LEU A 136 1.24 -5.69 -8.28
N ALA A 137 0.34 -6.41 -7.62
CA ALA A 137 -0.62 -7.29 -8.30
C ALA A 137 -1.52 -6.53 -9.27
N ALA A 138 -2.03 -5.35 -8.87
CA ALA A 138 -2.85 -4.51 -9.75
C ALA A 138 -2.06 -3.97 -10.96
N SER A 139 -0.78 -3.60 -10.75
CA SER A 139 0.10 -3.13 -11.82
C SER A 139 0.37 -4.23 -12.86
N GLU A 140 0.59 -5.47 -12.43
CA GLU A 140 0.75 -6.62 -13.33
C GLU A 140 -0.53 -6.89 -14.13
N MET A 141 -1.71 -6.79 -13.51
CA MET A 141 -3.00 -6.99 -14.18
C MET A 141 -3.24 -6.03 -15.36
N VAL A 142 -2.67 -4.84 -15.34
CA VAL A 142 -2.88 -3.79 -16.35
C VAL A 142 -1.63 -3.45 -17.16
N ASP A 143 -0.55 -4.22 -16.98
CA ASP A 143 0.76 -3.98 -17.60
C ASP A 143 1.25 -2.54 -17.36
N ALA A 144 1.14 -2.07 -16.12
CA ALA A 144 1.50 -0.72 -15.73
C ALA A 144 3.02 -0.52 -15.78
N ASN A 145 3.44 0.68 -16.17
CA ASN A 145 4.86 1.03 -16.11
C ASN A 145 5.31 1.43 -14.70
N GLY A 146 6.63 1.56 -14.49
CA GLY A 146 7.18 1.87 -13.18
C GLY A 146 6.78 3.23 -12.61
N ARG A 147 6.41 4.22 -13.44
CA ARG A 147 5.91 5.53 -12.97
C ARG A 147 4.51 5.38 -12.40
N ASP A 148 3.65 4.63 -13.07
CA ASP A 148 2.29 4.34 -12.62
C ASP A 148 2.32 3.57 -11.29
N LEU A 149 3.20 2.55 -11.20
CA LEU A 149 3.39 1.78 -9.96
C LEU A 149 3.81 2.69 -8.79
N LEU A 150 4.81 3.56 -8.98
CA LEU A 150 5.26 4.47 -7.92
C LEU A 150 4.16 5.46 -7.53
N THR A 151 3.38 5.96 -8.49
CA THR A 151 2.26 6.88 -8.22
C THR A 151 1.18 6.18 -7.40
N ALA A 152 0.81 4.95 -7.77
CA ALA A 152 -0.17 4.15 -7.04
C ALA A 152 0.31 3.81 -5.61
N MET A 153 1.61 3.48 -5.44
CA MET A 153 2.21 3.29 -4.12
C MET A 153 2.06 4.54 -3.24
N VAL A 154 2.45 5.71 -3.76
CA VAL A 154 2.37 6.97 -3.01
C VAL A 154 0.94 7.28 -2.64
N ALA A 155 -0.01 7.15 -3.57
CA ALA A 155 -1.42 7.35 -3.31
C ALA A 155 -1.95 6.42 -2.22
N GLY A 156 -1.65 5.14 -2.30
CA GLY A 156 -2.10 4.13 -1.33
C GLY A 156 -1.51 4.36 0.07
N ILE A 157 -0.21 4.62 0.18
CA ILE A 157 0.46 4.90 1.45
C ILE A 157 -0.10 6.16 2.10
N GLU A 158 -0.33 7.22 1.33
CA GLU A 158 -0.87 8.48 1.83
C GLU A 158 -2.28 8.28 2.41
N VAL A 159 -3.16 7.58 1.70
CA VAL A 159 -4.51 7.28 2.17
C VAL A 159 -4.46 6.38 3.42
N ALA A 160 -3.70 5.30 3.40
CA ALA A 160 -3.58 4.37 4.52
C ALA A 160 -3.10 5.09 5.79
N CYS A 161 -2.04 5.92 5.68
CA CYS A 161 -1.52 6.69 6.81
C CYS A 161 -2.55 7.71 7.36
N ARG A 162 -3.32 8.37 6.51
CA ARG A 162 -4.35 9.32 6.95
C ARG A 162 -5.50 8.64 7.65
N VAL A 163 -6.00 7.55 7.08
CA VAL A 163 -7.09 6.75 7.69
C VAL A 163 -6.64 6.21 9.05
N SER A 164 -5.46 5.61 9.12
CA SER A 164 -4.94 5.05 10.39
C SER A 164 -4.73 6.12 11.47
N LYS A 165 -4.21 7.31 11.11
CA LYS A 165 -4.11 8.44 12.06
C LYS A 165 -5.49 8.87 12.59
N ALA A 166 -6.51 8.86 11.75
CA ALA A 166 -7.87 9.24 12.13
C ALA A 166 -8.52 8.24 13.09
N LEU A 167 -8.08 6.98 13.09
CA LEU A 167 -8.57 5.93 13.99
C LEU A 167 -8.06 6.04 15.43
N VAL A 168 -7.17 7.00 15.72
CA VAL A 168 -6.54 7.15 17.05
C VAL A 168 -5.92 5.82 17.52
N PRO A 169 -4.71 5.47 17.06
CA PRO A 169 -4.12 4.12 17.24
C PRO A 169 -4.19 3.56 18.66
N ALA A 170 -4.00 4.41 19.70
CA ALA A 170 -4.10 3.97 21.09
C ALA A 170 -5.47 3.34 21.44
N GLN A 171 -6.56 3.98 20.99
CA GLN A 171 -7.91 3.43 21.21
C GLN A 171 -8.16 2.15 20.41
N HIS A 172 -7.49 2.01 19.26
CA HIS A 172 -7.56 0.80 18.44
C HIS A 172 -6.96 -0.40 19.18
N TYR A 173 -5.77 -0.22 19.76
CA TYR A 173 -5.12 -1.24 20.60
C TYR A 173 -5.95 -1.61 21.83
N GLU A 174 -6.55 -0.63 22.51
CA GLU A 174 -7.43 -0.89 23.65
C GLU A 174 -8.63 -1.78 23.30
N ARG A 175 -9.09 -1.71 22.03
CA ARG A 175 -10.16 -2.56 21.50
C ARG A 175 -9.68 -3.91 20.96
N GLY A 176 -8.39 -4.19 21.01
CA GLY A 176 -7.79 -5.45 20.52
C GLY A 176 -7.50 -5.50 19.03
N PHE A 177 -7.49 -4.37 18.34
CA PHE A 177 -7.16 -4.29 16.90
C PHE A 177 -5.79 -3.69 16.69
N HIS A 178 -5.09 -4.16 15.64
CA HIS A 178 -3.86 -3.55 15.17
C HIS A 178 -4.16 -2.62 13.98
N PRO A 179 -3.65 -1.36 13.97
CA PRO A 179 -3.95 -0.41 12.89
C PRO A 179 -3.59 -0.89 11.47
N THR A 180 -2.54 -1.70 11.33
CA THR A 180 -2.16 -2.30 10.02
C THR A 180 -3.24 -3.23 9.45
N ALA A 181 -4.09 -3.83 10.31
CA ALA A 181 -5.15 -4.76 9.90
C ALA A 181 -6.50 -4.05 9.64
N THR A 182 -6.54 -2.74 9.69
CA THR A 182 -7.75 -1.91 9.49
C THR A 182 -7.77 -1.31 8.11
#